data_1c2f067a96092e75958b59cb3f404a54
#
_entry.id   1c2f067a96092e75958b59cb3f404a54
#
_cell.length_a   1.000
_cell.length_b   1.000
_cell.length_c   1.000
_cell.angle_alpha   90.00
_cell.angle_beta   90.00
_cell.angle_gamma   90.00
#
_symmetry.space_group_name_H-M   'P 1'
#
loop_
_entity.id
_entity.type
_entity.pdbx_description
1 polymer ?
#
loop_
_entity_poly.entity_id
_entity_poly.type
_entity_poly.pdbx_seq_one_letter_code
_entity_poly.pdbx_strand_id
1 'polypeptide(L)'
;MKIIIVDDDCLVAGALKTILEANPDIEVTATGSDGEEACSLYREYLPDILLMDIRMKGMDGLEASRKILGGFPEAKILLLTTFSDDEYIVKALRLGTKGYLLKQDHNSILPALQAVYSGQTVFGTEIISKIPELLQSSDGFDYASRNISERELDIIRLIANGYSNKEIATELFLSEGTVRNYLSSILDKLHLRDRTQVAVFYYQHK
;
A
#
# COMPACT_ATOMS: atom_id res chain seq x y z
N MET A 1 2.19 -21.71 -17.66
CA MET A 1 1.95 -20.43 -16.99
C MET A 1 3.13 -19.51 -17.28
N LYS A 2 2.86 -18.35 -17.93
CA LYS A 2 3.89 -17.35 -18.29
C LYS A 2 4.03 -16.33 -17.19
N ILE A 3 5.26 -16.15 -16.71
CA ILE A 3 5.56 -15.24 -15.60
C ILE A 3 6.63 -14.24 -16.03
N ILE A 4 6.48 -13.00 -15.57
CA ILE A 4 7.56 -12.00 -15.57
C ILE A 4 7.99 -11.80 -14.12
N ILE A 5 9.31 -11.73 -13.88
CA ILE A 5 9.89 -11.45 -12.57
C ILE A 5 10.58 -10.08 -12.65
N VAL A 6 10.26 -9.20 -11.70
CA VAL A 6 10.91 -7.88 -11.60
C VAL A 6 11.42 -7.67 -10.18
N ASP A 7 12.73 -7.46 -10.07
CA ASP A 7 13.43 -7.30 -8.79
C ASP A 7 14.73 -6.52 -9.05
N ASP A 8 15.04 -5.50 -8.26
CA ASP A 8 16.25 -4.70 -8.45
C ASP A 8 17.53 -5.45 -8.00
N ASP A 9 17.37 -6.58 -7.30
CA ASP A 9 18.45 -7.54 -7.04
C ASP A 9 18.45 -8.66 -8.08
N CYS A 10 19.40 -8.58 -9.02
CA CYS A 10 19.55 -9.56 -10.10
C CYS A 10 19.82 -10.99 -9.61
N LEU A 11 20.39 -11.16 -8.41
CA LEU A 11 20.62 -12.49 -7.83
C LEU A 11 19.30 -13.09 -7.35
N VAL A 12 18.43 -12.28 -6.75
CA VAL A 12 17.09 -12.70 -6.33
C VAL A 12 16.25 -13.05 -7.55
N ALA A 13 16.21 -12.19 -8.57
CA ALA A 13 15.48 -12.45 -9.82
C ALA A 13 15.97 -13.75 -10.50
N GLY A 14 17.29 -13.96 -10.57
CA GLY A 14 17.92 -15.17 -11.15
C GLY A 14 17.62 -16.43 -10.35
N ALA A 15 17.65 -16.35 -9.02
CA ALA A 15 17.31 -17.47 -8.15
C ALA A 15 15.83 -17.86 -8.28
N LEU A 16 14.93 -16.86 -8.25
CA LEU A 16 13.49 -17.10 -8.45
C LEU A 16 13.20 -17.73 -9.81
N LYS A 17 13.83 -17.23 -10.89
CA LYS A 17 13.70 -17.83 -12.21
C LYS A 17 14.10 -19.29 -12.19
N THR A 18 15.26 -19.62 -11.65
CA THR A 18 15.76 -21.00 -11.59
C THR A 18 14.82 -21.92 -10.80
N ILE A 19 14.32 -21.44 -9.65
CA ILE A 19 13.42 -22.20 -8.78
C ILE A 19 12.07 -22.45 -9.47
N LEU A 20 11.52 -21.41 -10.11
CA LEU A 20 10.20 -21.50 -10.74
C LEU A 20 10.22 -22.33 -12.02
N GLU A 21 11.26 -22.22 -12.85
CA GLU A 21 11.43 -23.01 -14.08
C GLU A 21 11.79 -24.50 -13.81
N ALA A 22 12.11 -24.85 -12.56
CA ALA A 22 12.17 -26.27 -12.17
C ALA A 22 10.80 -26.97 -12.28
N ASN A 23 9.70 -26.19 -12.28
CA ASN A 23 8.37 -26.70 -12.60
C ASN A 23 8.11 -26.54 -14.12
N PRO A 24 7.91 -27.67 -14.87
CA PRO A 24 7.75 -27.61 -16.33
C PRO A 24 6.51 -26.83 -16.80
N ASP A 25 5.55 -26.59 -15.92
CA ASP A 25 4.35 -25.81 -16.24
C ASP A 25 4.57 -24.29 -16.15
N ILE A 26 5.76 -23.83 -15.74
CA ILE A 26 6.11 -22.42 -15.57
C ILE A 26 7.19 -22.03 -16.59
N GLU A 27 6.94 -20.92 -17.26
CA GLU A 27 7.87 -20.26 -18.18
C GLU A 27 8.10 -18.83 -17.69
N VAL A 28 9.35 -18.46 -17.36
CA VAL A 28 9.72 -17.08 -17.06
C VAL A 28 10.09 -16.38 -18.37
N THR A 29 9.15 -15.66 -18.94
CA THR A 29 9.27 -15.05 -20.26
C THR A 29 10.22 -13.84 -20.29
N ALA A 30 10.34 -13.11 -19.18
CA ALA A 30 11.26 -11.99 -19.05
C ALA A 30 11.59 -11.72 -17.57
N THR A 31 12.71 -11.00 -17.37
CA THR A 31 13.08 -10.44 -16.06
C THR A 31 13.36 -8.95 -16.23
N GLY A 32 13.02 -8.14 -15.22
CA GLY A 32 13.29 -6.70 -15.16
C GLY A 32 13.86 -6.31 -13.80
N SER A 33 14.34 -5.07 -13.69
CA SER A 33 15.04 -4.53 -12.53
C SER A 33 14.36 -3.33 -11.85
N ASP A 34 13.32 -2.78 -12.46
CA ASP A 34 12.58 -1.64 -11.91
C ASP A 34 11.12 -1.58 -12.41
N GLY A 35 10.36 -0.62 -11.88
CA GLY A 35 8.94 -0.48 -12.21
C GLY A 35 8.67 0.02 -13.65
N GLU A 36 9.62 0.71 -14.29
CA GLU A 36 9.48 1.16 -15.69
C GLU A 36 9.63 -0.03 -16.63
N GLU A 37 10.63 -0.88 -16.37
CA GLU A 37 10.79 -2.15 -17.08
C GLU A 37 9.58 -3.06 -16.84
N ALA A 38 9.06 -3.15 -15.61
CA ALA A 38 7.84 -3.91 -15.32
C ALA A 38 6.67 -3.50 -16.21
N CYS A 39 6.42 -2.17 -16.35
CA CYS A 39 5.36 -1.64 -17.20
C CYS A 39 5.58 -1.95 -18.68
N SER A 40 6.82 -1.89 -19.16
CA SER A 40 7.20 -2.14 -20.55
C SER A 40 7.06 -3.61 -20.90
N LEU A 41 7.65 -4.48 -20.06
CA LEU A 41 7.61 -5.93 -20.21
C LEU A 41 6.17 -6.47 -20.11
N TYR A 42 5.36 -5.92 -19.20
CA TYR A 42 3.96 -6.33 -19.09
C TYR A 42 3.18 -6.09 -20.39
N ARG A 43 3.35 -4.93 -21.03
CA ARG A 43 2.70 -4.61 -22.33
C ARG A 43 3.18 -5.51 -23.46
N GLU A 44 4.47 -5.83 -23.48
CA GLU A 44 5.09 -6.61 -24.56
C GLU A 44 4.70 -8.08 -24.50
N TYR A 45 4.76 -8.67 -23.30
CA TYR A 45 4.60 -10.12 -23.13
C TYR A 45 3.23 -10.56 -22.66
N LEU A 46 2.41 -9.67 -22.07
CA LEU A 46 1.09 -9.96 -21.51
C LEU A 46 1.12 -11.26 -20.66
N PRO A 47 1.89 -11.32 -19.58
CA PRO A 47 2.08 -12.52 -18.80
C PRO A 47 0.80 -12.95 -18.08
N ASP A 48 0.74 -14.22 -17.71
CA ASP A 48 -0.32 -14.71 -16.82
C ASP A 48 -0.20 -14.10 -15.43
N ILE A 49 1.04 -13.92 -14.93
CA ILE A 49 1.34 -13.30 -13.63
C ILE A 49 2.60 -12.43 -13.74
N LEU A 50 2.54 -11.25 -13.16
CA LEU A 50 3.71 -10.43 -12.86
C LEU A 50 4.10 -10.64 -11.39
N LEU A 51 5.27 -11.21 -11.16
CA LEU A 51 5.89 -11.34 -9.84
C LEU A 51 6.87 -10.18 -9.66
N MET A 52 6.64 -9.29 -8.71
CA MET A 52 7.36 -8.02 -8.65
C MET A 52 7.73 -7.64 -7.21
N ASP A 53 8.98 -7.21 -7.02
CA ASP A 53 9.37 -6.56 -5.77
C ASP A 53 8.67 -5.20 -5.61
N ILE A 54 8.48 -4.81 -4.36
CA ILE A 54 7.91 -3.51 -4.02
C ILE A 54 8.98 -2.43 -4.02
N ARG A 55 10.12 -2.69 -3.37
CA ARG A 55 11.16 -1.70 -3.17
C ARG A 55 12.23 -1.78 -4.25
N MET A 56 12.05 -1.00 -5.29
CA MET A 56 13.00 -0.88 -6.38
C MET A 56 13.45 0.57 -6.55
N LYS A 57 14.61 0.77 -7.17
CA LYS A 57 15.09 2.12 -7.50
C LYS A 57 14.22 2.76 -8.59
N GLY A 58 13.98 4.07 -8.46
CA GLY A 58 13.14 4.80 -9.41
C GLY A 58 11.66 4.55 -9.13
N MET A 59 10.95 3.93 -10.06
CA MET A 59 9.55 3.56 -9.89
C MET A 59 9.43 2.30 -9.03
N ASP A 60 8.72 2.41 -7.91
CA ASP A 60 8.46 1.27 -7.03
C ASP A 60 7.38 0.33 -7.58
N GLY A 61 7.27 -0.87 -6.97
CA GLY A 61 6.33 -1.89 -7.43
C GLY A 61 4.85 -1.50 -7.24
N LEU A 62 4.52 -0.62 -6.30
CA LEU A 62 3.14 -0.14 -6.13
C LEU A 62 2.77 0.87 -7.20
N GLU A 63 3.68 1.77 -7.55
CA GLU A 63 3.47 2.72 -8.64
C GLU A 63 3.36 2.00 -9.99
N ALA A 64 4.24 1.02 -10.24
CA ALA A 64 4.18 0.16 -11.40
C ALA A 64 2.85 -0.63 -11.46
N SER A 65 2.42 -1.23 -10.33
CA SER A 65 1.13 -1.92 -10.23
C SER A 65 -0.05 -1.01 -10.58
N ARG A 66 -0.06 0.23 -10.08
CA ARG A 66 -1.10 1.21 -10.41
C ARG A 66 -1.16 1.52 -11.89
N LYS A 67 0.00 1.73 -12.55
CA LYS A 67 0.08 2.02 -13.99
C LYS A 67 -0.38 0.82 -14.82
N ILE A 68 0.05 -0.40 -14.44
CA ILE A 68 -0.33 -1.62 -15.15
C ILE A 68 -1.83 -1.88 -15.00
N LEU A 69 -2.38 -1.85 -13.78
CA LEU A 69 -3.80 -2.07 -13.52
C LEU A 69 -4.70 -0.99 -14.16
N GLY A 70 -4.19 0.25 -14.30
CA GLY A 70 -4.89 1.32 -15.02
C GLY A 70 -5.06 1.04 -16.52
N GLY A 71 -4.13 0.33 -17.14
CA GLY A 71 -4.21 -0.08 -18.55
C GLY A 71 -4.75 -1.50 -18.75
N PHE A 72 -4.56 -2.36 -17.76
CA PHE A 72 -4.92 -3.79 -17.77
C PHE A 72 -5.62 -4.17 -16.45
N PRO A 73 -6.91 -3.89 -16.28
CA PRO A 73 -7.62 -4.10 -15.01
C PRO A 73 -7.61 -5.56 -14.52
N GLU A 74 -7.49 -6.52 -15.43
CA GLU A 74 -7.44 -7.96 -15.12
C GLU A 74 -6.02 -8.49 -14.86
N ALA A 75 -5.02 -7.60 -14.82
CA ALA A 75 -3.64 -8.00 -14.58
C ALA A 75 -3.49 -8.71 -13.22
N LYS A 76 -2.82 -9.84 -13.24
CA LYS A 76 -2.51 -10.60 -12.02
C LYS A 76 -1.11 -10.22 -11.55
N ILE A 77 -1.06 -9.40 -10.52
CA ILE A 77 0.19 -8.93 -9.92
C ILE A 77 0.34 -9.55 -8.53
N LEU A 78 1.43 -10.26 -8.32
CA LEU A 78 1.86 -10.80 -7.04
C LEU A 78 3.08 -10.02 -6.56
N LEU A 79 2.93 -9.28 -5.48
CA LEU A 79 4.00 -8.47 -4.92
C LEU A 79 4.84 -9.30 -3.95
N LEU A 80 6.16 -9.14 -4.04
CA LEU A 80 7.14 -9.68 -3.11
C LEU A 80 7.79 -8.56 -2.31
N THR A 81 8.16 -8.80 -1.06
CA THR A 81 8.90 -7.85 -0.26
C THR A 81 9.75 -8.54 0.80
N THR A 82 10.80 -7.88 1.26
CA THR A 82 11.59 -8.33 2.41
C THR A 82 11.00 -7.89 3.75
N PHE A 83 10.10 -6.90 3.75
CA PHE A 83 9.54 -6.29 4.96
C PHE A 83 8.02 -6.23 4.91
N SER A 84 7.38 -6.48 6.06
CA SER A 84 5.94 -6.35 6.25
C SER A 84 5.57 -4.92 6.67
N ASP A 85 5.89 -3.91 5.84
CA ASP A 85 5.50 -2.54 6.12
C ASP A 85 3.99 -2.35 5.90
N ASP A 86 3.31 -1.96 6.95
CA ASP A 86 1.84 -1.87 7.01
C ASP A 86 1.27 -0.95 5.92
N GLU A 87 1.96 0.15 5.62
CA GLU A 87 1.56 1.11 4.60
C GLU A 87 1.55 0.50 3.18
N TYR A 88 2.53 -0.36 2.86
CA TYR A 88 2.59 -1.04 1.56
C TYR A 88 1.49 -2.10 1.42
N ILE A 89 1.18 -2.80 2.51
CA ILE A 89 0.09 -3.80 2.53
C ILE A 89 -1.24 -3.14 2.18
N VAL A 90 -1.58 -2.03 2.85
CA VAL A 90 -2.82 -1.29 2.60
C VAL A 90 -2.90 -0.78 1.17
N LYS A 91 -1.81 -0.20 0.65
CA LYS A 91 -1.75 0.29 -0.73
C LYS A 91 -1.93 -0.84 -1.74
N ALA A 92 -1.28 -1.99 -1.54
CA ALA A 92 -1.41 -3.17 -2.40
C ALA A 92 -2.85 -3.70 -2.44
N LEU A 93 -3.50 -3.81 -1.27
CA LEU A 93 -4.91 -4.22 -1.16
C LEU A 93 -5.85 -3.28 -1.91
N ARG A 94 -5.68 -1.96 -1.73
CA ARG A 94 -6.51 -0.93 -2.39
C ARG A 94 -6.32 -0.90 -3.91
N LEU A 95 -5.12 -1.22 -4.38
CA LEU A 95 -4.83 -1.30 -5.82
C LEU A 95 -5.48 -2.52 -6.48
N GLY A 96 -5.87 -3.53 -5.71
CA GLY A 96 -6.45 -4.76 -6.23
C GLY A 96 -5.42 -5.74 -6.78
N THR A 97 -4.17 -5.69 -6.29
CA THR A 97 -3.17 -6.72 -6.60
C THR A 97 -3.66 -8.09 -6.15
N LYS A 98 -3.24 -9.14 -6.84
CA LYS A 98 -3.72 -10.51 -6.58
C LYS A 98 -2.92 -11.23 -5.50
N GLY A 99 -1.87 -10.60 -4.96
CA GLY A 99 -1.18 -11.17 -3.82
C GLY A 99 -0.05 -10.30 -3.29
N TYR A 100 0.35 -10.64 -2.06
CA TYR A 100 1.42 -9.99 -1.33
C TYR A 100 2.10 -11.03 -0.44
N LEU A 101 3.40 -11.29 -0.67
CA LEU A 101 4.17 -12.29 0.04
C LEU A 101 5.50 -11.72 0.54
N LEU A 102 6.03 -12.33 1.59
CA LEU A 102 7.39 -12.05 2.04
C LEU A 102 8.40 -12.90 1.24
N LYS A 103 9.49 -12.29 0.76
CA LYS A 103 10.57 -12.97 0.01
C LYS A 103 11.21 -14.12 0.80
N GLN A 104 11.21 -14.05 2.11
CA GLN A 104 11.78 -15.09 2.99
C GLN A 104 10.94 -16.38 3.04
N ASP A 105 9.68 -16.32 2.65
CA ASP A 105 8.81 -17.50 2.60
C ASP A 105 8.81 -18.14 1.20
N HIS A 106 9.99 -18.63 0.81
CA HIS A 106 10.22 -19.20 -0.52
C HIS A 106 9.28 -20.37 -0.85
N ASN A 107 8.86 -21.13 0.17
CA ASN A 107 7.98 -22.30 -0.02
C ASN A 107 6.55 -21.88 -0.41
N SER A 108 6.13 -20.67 -0.07
CA SER A 108 4.79 -20.16 -0.38
C SER A 108 4.68 -19.57 -1.79
N ILE A 109 5.79 -19.26 -2.48
CA ILE A 109 5.75 -18.57 -3.77
C ILE A 109 5.07 -19.41 -4.84
N LEU A 110 5.47 -20.67 -5.02
CA LEU A 110 4.89 -21.54 -6.02
C LEU A 110 3.40 -21.84 -5.78
N PRO A 111 2.96 -22.22 -4.56
CA PRO A 111 1.54 -22.35 -4.25
C PRO A 111 0.73 -21.06 -4.49
N ALA A 112 1.31 -19.89 -4.16
CA ALA A 112 0.67 -18.62 -4.39
C ALA A 112 0.49 -18.30 -5.87
N LEU A 113 1.50 -18.56 -6.69
CA LEU A 113 1.41 -18.39 -8.15
C LEU A 113 0.29 -19.27 -8.74
N GLN A 114 0.17 -20.53 -8.31
CA GLN A 114 -0.89 -21.44 -8.76
C GLN A 114 -2.28 -20.95 -8.33
N ALA A 115 -2.42 -20.46 -7.10
CA ALA A 115 -3.66 -19.90 -6.60
C ALA A 115 -4.05 -18.61 -7.35
N VAL A 116 -3.10 -17.70 -7.59
CA VAL A 116 -3.32 -16.46 -8.36
C VAL A 116 -3.64 -16.78 -9.82
N TYR A 117 -3.00 -17.77 -10.40
CA TYR A 117 -3.30 -18.23 -11.77
C TYR A 117 -4.74 -18.69 -11.88
N SER A 118 -5.23 -19.46 -10.89
CA SER A 118 -6.62 -19.91 -10.81
C SER A 118 -7.64 -18.82 -10.43
N GLY A 119 -7.19 -17.57 -10.24
CA GLY A 119 -8.05 -16.42 -9.96
C GLY A 119 -8.26 -16.09 -8.48
N GLN A 120 -7.56 -16.76 -7.57
CA GLN A 120 -7.61 -16.46 -6.14
C GLN A 120 -6.72 -15.27 -5.80
N THR A 121 -6.99 -14.64 -4.67
CA THR A 121 -6.13 -13.62 -4.07
C THR A 121 -5.37 -14.23 -2.90
N VAL A 122 -4.06 -14.00 -2.81
CA VAL A 122 -3.18 -14.63 -1.82
C VAL A 122 -2.42 -13.59 -1.01
N PHE A 123 -2.57 -13.65 0.30
CA PHE A 123 -1.77 -12.87 1.24
C PHE A 123 -1.08 -13.83 2.22
N GLY A 124 0.20 -13.58 2.51
CA GLY A 124 0.93 -14.35 3.51
C GLY A 124 0.25 -14.29 4.89
N THR A 125 0.41 -15.33 5.70
CA THR A 125 -0.25 -15.43 7.01
C THR A 125 0.07 -14.24 7.93
N GLU A 126 1.30 -13.74 7.90
CA GLU A 126 1.72 -12.56 8.65
C GLU A 126 1.00 -11.28 8.18
N ILE A 127 0.67 -11.21 6.90
CA ILE A 127 -0.07 -10.09 6.31
C ILE A 127 -1.54 -10.16 6.74
N ILE A 128 -2.15 -11.35 6.67
CA ILE A 128 -3.56 -11.54 7.04
C ILE A 128 -3.81 -11.16 8.50
N SER A 129 -2.88 -11.49 9.41
CA SER A 129 -3.02 -11.15 10.84
C SER A 129 -3.04 -9.64 11.10
N LYS A 130 -2.41 -8.84 10.24
CA LYS A 130 -2.36 -7.38 10.33
C LYS A 130 -3.55 -6.66 9.66
N ILE A 131 -4.22 -7.31 8.70
CA ILE A 131 -5.32 -6.70 7.94
C ILE A 131 -6.41 -6.09 8.84
N PRO A 132 -6.90 -6.73 9.91
CA PRO A 132 -7.91 -6.14 10.78
C PRO A 132 -7.48 -4.82 11.42
N GLU A 133 -6.23 -4.71 11.89
CA GLU A 133 -5.67 -3.49 12.46
C GLU A 133 -5.48 -2.41 11.38
N LEU A 134 -5.03 -2.81 10.20
CA LEU A 134 -4.78 -1.92 9.07
C LEU A 134 -6.07 -1.39 8.44
N LEU A 135 -7.12 -2.19 8.39
CA LEU A 135 -8.43 -1.73 7.91
C LEU A 135 -9.12 -0.79 8.92
N GLN A 136 -8.86 -0.97 10.20
CA GLN A 136 -9.34 -0.03 11.22
C GLN A 136 -8.58 1.30 11.18
N SER A 137 -7.31 1.31 10.75
CA SER A 137 -6.50 2.52 10.61
C SER A 137 -6.61 3.19 9.24
N SER A 138 -7.21 2.55 8.23
CA SER A 138 -7.07 2.92 6.82
C SER A 138 -8.31 3.42 6.09
N ASP A 139 -9.45 3.53 6.75
CA ASP A 139 -10.59 4.30 6.23
C ASP A 139 -10.47 5.81 6.58
N GLY A 140 -9.26 6.27 6.80
CA GLY A 140 -8.96 7.66 7.06
C GLY A 140 -8.91 8.46 5.76
N PHE A 141 -9.74 9.49 5.68
CA PHE A 141 -9.62 10.60 4.75
C PHE A 141 -8.14 11.00 4.60
N ASP A 142 -7.66 11.14 3.36
CA ASP A 142 -6.28 11.56 3.10
C ASP A 142 -6.08 13.02 3.51
N TYR A 143 -5.78 13.20 4.78
CA TYR A 143 -5.51 14.52 5.38
C TYR A 143 -4.29 15.20 4.75
N ALA A 144 -3.32 14.43 4.25
CA ALA A 144 -2.12 14.97 3.61
C ALA A 144 -2.46 15.65 2.27
N SER A 145 -3.41 15.11 1.50
CA SER A 145 -3.89 15.72 0.25
C SER A 145 -4.58 17.07 0.47
N ARG A 146 -5.05 17.35 1.69
CA ARG A 146 -5.64 18.62 2.11
C ARG A 146 -4.65 19.51 2.86
N ASN A 147 -3.35 19.22 2.77
CA ASN A 147 -2.29 19.93 3.49
C ASN A 147 -2.49 19.98 5.02
N ILE A 148 -3.15 18.97 5.59
CA ILE A 148 -3.25 18.78 7.04
C ILE A 148 -1.93 18.18 7.51
N SER A 149 -1.23 18.92 8.38
CA SER A 149 -0.01 18.44 9.02
C SER A 149 -0.31 17.38 10.08
N GLU A 150 0.68 16.59 10.46
CA GLU A 150 0.57 15.62 11.57
C GLU A 150 0.07 16.28 12.86
N ARG A 151 0.56 17.49 13.16
CA ARG A 151 0.15 18.24 14.33
C ARG A 151 -1.32 18.68 14.29
N GLU A 152 -1.81 19.06 13.12
CA GLU A 152 -3.22 19.38 12.92
C GLU A 152 -4.08 18.11 13.03
N LEU A 153 -3.59 16.98 12.54
CA LEU A 153 -4.28 15.69 12.67
C LEU A 153 -4.40 15.24 14.14
N ASP A 154 -3.37 15.44 14.96
CA ASP A 154 -3.44 15.15 16.40
C ASP A 154 -4.53 16.03 17.08
N ILE A 155 -4.62 17.29 16.69
CA ILE A 155 -5.66 18.20 17.20
C ILE A 155 -7.04 17.75 16.74
N ILE A 156 -7.21 17.34 15.48
CA ILE A 156 -8.48 16.80 14.95
C ILE A 156 -8.92 15.58 15.77
N ARG A 157 -8.01 14.64 16.07
CA ARG A 157 -8.27 13.46 16.89
C ARG A 157 -8.74 13.81 18.30
N LEU A 158 -8.07 14.76 18.95
CA LEU A 158 -8.45 15.19 20.30
C LEU A 158 -9.80 15.94 20.30
N ILE A 159 -10.08 16.76 19.27
CA ILE A 159 -11.39 17.39 19.10
C ILE A 159 -12.49 16.34 18.93
N ALA A 160 -12.27 15.32 18.12
CA ALA A 160 -13.20 14.23 17.91
C ALA A 160 -13.48 13.44 19.20
N ASN A 161 -12.48 13.31 20.07
CA ASN A 161 -12.62 12.70 21.39
C ASN A 161 -13.22 13.64 22.46
N GLY A 162 -13.67 14.84 22.07
CA GLY A 162 -14.39 15.76 22.95
C GLY A 162 -13.51 16.68 23.82
N TYR A 163 -12.20 16.71 23.60
CA TYR A 163 -11.25 17.54 24.38
C TYR A 163 -11.49 19.04 24.11
N SER A 164 -11.53 19.86 25.16
CA SER A 164 -11.53 21.33 25.06
C SER A 164 -10.17 21.86 24.60
N ASN A 165 -10.11 23.12 24.16
CA ASN A 165 -8.83 23.73 23.76
C ASN A 165 -7.79 23.74 24.89
N LYS A 166 -8.25 23.87 26.15
CA LYS A 166 -7.39 23.84 27.32
C LYS A 166 -6.79 22.44 27.53
N GLU A 167 -7.60 21.39 27.39
CA GLU A 167 -7.16 20.00 27.52
C GLU A 167 -6.20 19.63 26.37
N ILE A 168 -6.52 20.03 25.13
CA ILE A 168 -5.64 19.83 23.97
C ILE A 168 -4.30 20.57 24.19
N ALA A 169 -4.34 21.79 24.70
CA ALA A 169 -3.13 22.55 24.99
C ALA A 169 -2.25 21.82 26.01
N THR A 170 -2.85 21.26 27.03
CA THR A 170 -2.13 20.47 28.06
C THR A 170 -1.55 19.18 27.46
N GLU A 171 -2.34 18.42 26.72
CA GLU A 171 -1.94 17.14 26.13
C GLU A 171 -0.79 17.28 25.12
N LEU A 172 -0.85 18.34 24.31
CA LEU A 172 0.13 18.57 23.25
C LEU A 172 1.26 19.56 23.64
N PHE A 173 1.32 19.98 24.89
CA PHE A 173 2.31 20.95 25.42
C PHE A 173 2.31 22.28 24.62
N LEU A 174 1.10 22.82 24.34
CA LEU A 174 0.88 24.05 23.59
C LEU A 174 0.19 25.11 24.48
N SER A 175 0.10 26.33 23.96
CA SER A 175 -0.81 27.35 24.53
C SER A 175 -2.22 27.19 23.95
N GLU A 176 -3.25 27.59 24.71
CA GLU A 176 -4.63 27.59 24.17
C GLU A 176 -4.79 28.49 22.95
N GLY A 177 -4.00 29.58 22.86
CA GLY A 177 -3.95 30.46 21.69
C GLY A 177 -3.42 29.73 20.46
N THR A 178 -2.37 28.91 20.64
CA THR A 178 -1.80 28.06 19.57
C THR A 178 -2.82 27.04 19.08
N VAL A 179 -3.56 26.38 19.99
CA VAL A 179 -4.61 25.43 19.63
C VAL A 179 -5.72 26.11 18.83
N ARG A 180 -6.13 27.34 19.21
CA ARG A 180 -7.12 28.13 18.44
C ARG A 180 -6.63 28.43 17.02
N ASN A 181 -5.37 28.80 16.86
CA ASN A 181 -4.79 29.06 15.53
C ASN A 181 -4.79 27.79 14.66
N TYR A 182 -4.39 26.65 15.22
CA TYR A 182 -4.48 25.38 14.51
C TYR A 182 -5.92 25.03 14.13
N LEU A 183 -6.88 25.20 15.05
CA LEU A 183 -8.28 24.94 14.76
C LEU A 183 -8.79 25.82 13.60
N SER A 184 -8.43 27.10 13.57
CA SER A 184 -8.79 27.99 12.45
C SER A 184 -8.21 27.51 11.14
N SER A 185 -6.93 27.11 11.13
CA SER A 185 -6.27 26.53 9.94
C SER A 185 -6.95 25.25 9.46
N ILE A 186 -7.31 24.36 10.39
CA ILE A 186 -8.02 23.09 10.08
C ILE A 186 -9.39 23.38 9.44
N LEU A 187 -10.16 24.31 10.02
CA LEU A 187 -11.47 24.71 9.49
C LEU A 187 -11.36 25.24 8.07
N ASP A 188 -10.37 26.09 7.78
CA ASP A 188 -10.11 26.64 6.45
C ASP A 188 -9.72 25.55 5.46
N LYS A 189 -8.79 24.66 5.82
CA LYS A 189 -8.28 23.60 4.94
C LYS A 189 -9.34 22.54 4.60
N LEU A 190 -10.21 22.21 5.56
CA LEU A 190 -11.27 21.23 5.39
C LEU A 190 -12.61 21.84 4.94
N HIS A 191 -12.68 23.18 4.80
CA HIS A 191 -13.90 23.95 4.48
C HIS A 191 -15.06 23.67 5.46
N LEU A 192 -14.73 23.60 6.77
CA LEU A 192 -15.68 23.37 7.85
C LEU A 192 -16.00 24.68 8.58
N ARG A 193 -17.16 24.75 9.23
CA ARG A 193 -17.67 25.98 9.85
C ARG A 193 -17.30 26.10 11.33
N ASP A 194 -17.21 24.97 12.03
CA ASP A 194 -17.01 24.92 13.48
C ASP A 194 -16.35 23.61 13.94
N ARG A 195 -15.96 23.57 15.23
CA ARG A 195 -15.28 22.40 15.80
C ARG A 195 -16.16 21.15 15.85
N THR A 196 -17.50 21.33 15.93
CA THR A 196 -18.43 20.18 15.92
C THR A 196 -18.36 19.49 14.57
N GLN A 197 -18.30 20.29 13.49
CA GLN A 197 -18.10 19.74 12.14
C GLN A 197 -16.75 19.05 11.98
N VAL A 198 -15.70 19.49 12.67
CA VAL A 198 -14.40 18.76 12.68
C VAL A 198 -14.57 17.38 13.31
N ALA A 199 -15.26 17.27 14.44
CA ALA A 199 -15.52 15.98 15.08
C ALA A 199 -16.39 15.06 14.19
N VAL A 200 -17.47 15.58 13.62
CA VAL A 200 -18.34 14.82 12.70
C VAL A 200 -17.55 14.38 11.47
N PHE A 201 -16.78 15.26 10.87
CA PHE A 201 -15.94 14.98 9.72
C PHE A 201 -14.95 13.85 10.01
N TYR A 202 -14.28 13.89 11.18
CA TYR A 202 -13.36 12.82 11.58
C TYR A 202 -14.06 11.46 11.65
N TYR A 203 -15.26 11.37 12.27
CA TYR A 203 -15.98 10.10 12.36
C TYR A 203 -16.59 9.61 11.04
N GLN A 204 -16.89 10.51 10.13
CA GLN A 204 -17.36 10.13 8.78
C GLN A 204 -16.24 9.61 7.86
N HIS A 205 -14.97 9.93 8.19
CA HIS A 205 -13.81 9.62 7.37
C HIS A 205 -12.72 8.82 8.13
N LYS A 206 -13.13 8.22 9.25
CA LYS A 206 -12.26 7.37 10.09
C LYS A 206 -12.04 5.99 9.49
#